data_6dac8503f7d42aaffc3564e8febd8fcf
#
_entry.id   6dac8503f7d42aaffc3564e8febd8fcf
#
_cell.length_a   1.000
_cell.length_b   1.000
_cell.length_c   1.000
_cell.angle_alpha   90.00
_cell.angle_beta   90.00
_cell.angle_gamma   90.00
#
_symmetry.space_group_name_H-M   'P 1'
#
loop_
_entity.id
_entity.type
_entity.pdbx_description
1 polymer ?
#
loop_
_entity_poly.entity_id
_entity_poly.type
_entity_poly.pdbx_seq_one_letter_code
_entity_poly.pdbx_strand_id
1 'polypeptide(L)'
;DCIVAMPPQLFYTTQIPVSIWFFNKAKTQPGHTLFIDARNLGTMVTRKLRELTDCESEDPARQGDIQRIADTYWAYAEGRLEAEQGFCAVATTEEIAAQDFILTPGRYVGIAAQAEDSEPFAAKMERLTGELSDLFARSHDLEAEIRRQLESIGYKMK
;
A
#
# COMPACT_ATOMS: atom_id res chain seq x y z
N ASP A 1 -14.55 -5.86 17.42
CA ASP A 1 -13.41 -5.28 18.12
C ASP A 1 -12.46 -4.57 17.16
N CYS A 2 -12.02 -5.25 16.11
CA CYS A 2 -11.15 -4.66 15.10
C CYS A 2 -11.50 -5.15 13.69
N ILE A 3 -11.34 -4.30 12.69
CA ILE A 3 -11.47 -4.63 11.27
C ILE A 3 -10.23 -4.15 10.53
N VAL A 4 -9.52 -5.08 9.87
CA VAL A 4 -8.30 -4.80 9.12
C VAL A 4 -8.56 -5.00 7.63
N ALA A 5 -8.40 -3.96 6.82
CA ALA A 5 -8.37 -4.08 5.37
C ALA A 5 -6.97 -4.51 4.92
N MET A 6 -6.87 -5.68 4.32
CA MET A 6 -5.62 -6.28 3.88
C MET A 6 -5.30 -5.87 2.43
N PRO A 7 -4.02 -5.87 2.04
CA PRO A 7 -3.64 -5.57 0.67
C PRO A 7 -4.16 -6.61 -0.33
N PRO A 8 -4.32 -6.25 -1.61
CA PRO A 8 -4.63 -7.20 -2.67
C PRO A 8 -3.44 -8.12 -2.94
N GLN A 9 -3.69 -9.21 -3.65
CA GLN A 9 -2.65 -10.14 -4.12
C GLN A 9 -1.93 -10.93 -3.02
N LEU A 10 -2.54 -11.09 -1.83
CA LEU A 10 -2.02 -11.97 -0.78
C LEU A 10 -2.23 -13.47 -1.06
N PHE A 11 -3.11 -13.81 -1.99
CA PHE A 11 -3.44 -15.20 -2.32
C PHE A 11 -3.06 -15.53 -3.75
N TYR A 12 -2.55 -16.73 -3.99
CA TYR A 12 -2.10 -17.18 -5.31
C TYR A 12 -3.18 -17.13 -6.40
N THR A 13 -4.44 -17.35 -6.02
CA THR A 13 -5.57 -17.52 -6.95
C THR A 13 -6.45 -16.29 -7.07
N THR A 14 -6.30 -15.30 -6.20
CA THR A 14 -7.15 -14.10 -6.22
C THR A 14 -6.35 -12.83 -6.00
N GLN A 15 -6.71 -11.80 -6.75
CA GLN A 15 -6.12 -10.46 -6.63
C GLN A 15 -7.01 -9.50 -5.82
N ILE A 16 -8.15 -9.98 -5.32
CA ILE A 16 -9.11 -9.16 -4.59
C ILE A 16 -8.57 -8.89 -3.18
N PRO A 17 -8.63 -7.63 -2.69
CA PRO A 17 -8.32 -7.33 -1.30
C PRO A 17 -9.34 -8.01 -0.37
N VAL A 18 -8.87 -8.43 0.81
CA VAL A 18 -9.72 -9.05 1.83
C VAL A 18 -9.74 -8.19 3.08
N SER A 19 -10.71 -8.42 3.96
CA SER A 19 -10.73 -7.85 5.30
C SER A 19 -10.79 -8.94 6.35
N ILE A 20 -10.07 -8.72 7.46
CA ILE A 20 -10.08 -9.60 8.63
C ILE A 20 -10.91 -8.92 9.71
N TRP A 21 -11.88 -9.64 10.25
CA TRP A 21 -12.76 -9.16 11.30
C TRP A 21 -12.46 -9.90 12.60
N PHE A 22 -12.13 -9.17 13.63
CA PHE A 22 -11.87 -9.70 14.96
C PHE A 22 -13.10 -9.51 15.84
N PHE A 23 -13.69 -10.63 16.26
CA PHE A 23 -14.83 -10.66 17.17
C PHE A 23 -14.34 -11.00 18.57
N ASN A 24 -14.44 -10.07 19.49
CA ASN A 24 -14.04 -10.25 20.88
C ASN A 24 -15.25 -10.06 21.81
N LYS A 25 -15.62 -11.10 22.56
CA LYS A 25 -16.70 -11.02 23.55
C LYS A 25 -16.31 -10.29 24.84
N ALA A 26 -15.00 -10.14 25.08
CA ALA A 26 -14.43 -9.47 26.24
C ALA A 26 -13.67 -8.21 25.81
N LYS A 27 -14.35 -7.33 25.05
CA LYS A 27 -13.76 -6.07 24.58
C LYS A 27 -13.27 -5.23 25.74
N THR A 28 -12.08 -4.69 25.60
CA THR A 28 -11.53 -3.71 26.55
C THR A 28 -12.15 -2.33 26.37
N GLN A 29 -12.59 -1.99 25.15
CA GLN A 29 -13.25 -0.72 24.82
C GLN A 29 -14.66 -0.96 24.22
N PRO A 30 -15.70 -1.20 25.07
CA PRO A 30 -17.06 -1.38 24.59
C PRO A 30 -17.55 -0.14 23.82
N GLY A 31 -18.33 -0.36 22.75
CA GLY A 31 -18.86 0.73 21.93
C GLY A 31 -17.88 1.33 20.93
N HIS A 32 -16.62 0.91 20.93
CA HIS A 32 -15.61 1.35 19.99
C HIS A 32 -15.17 0.22 19.05
N THR A 33 -14.75 0.57 17.85
CA THR A 33 -14.21 -0.38 16.86
C THR A 33 -12.94 0.21 16.26
N LEU A 34 -11.86 -0.59 16.27
CA LEU A 34 -10.62 -0.22 15.61
C LEU A 34 -10.73 -0.55 14.11
N PHE A 35 -10.39 0.40 13.28
CA PHE A 35 -10.23 0.23 11.84
C PHE A 35 -8.75 0.39 11.47
N ILE A 36 -8.21 -0.58 10.74
CA ILE A 36 -6.83 -0.55 10.21
C ILE A 36 -6.90 -0.71 8.69
N ASP A 37 -6.30 0.22 7.97
CA ASP A 37 -6.15 0.14 6.51
C ASP A 37 -4.71 -0.27 6.16
N ALA A 38 -4.51 -1.58 6.05
CA ALA A 38 -3.23 -2.18 5.70
C ALA A 38 -3.05 -2.39 4.18
N ARG A 39 -3.93 -1.83 3.33
CA ARG A 39 -3.90 -2.08 1.87
C ARG A 39 -2.59 -1.66 1.19
N ASN A 40 -1.87 -0.73 1.79
CA ASN A 40 -0.60 -0.22 1.28
C ASN A 40 0.63 -0.98 1.83
N LEU A 41 0.43 -1.92 2.76
CA LEU A 41 1.51 -2.73 3.33
C LEU A 41 1.91 -3.87 2.40
N GLY A 42 3.05 -4.46 2.70
CA GLY A 42 3.62 -5.58 1.98
C GLY A 42 4.35 -5.21 0.70
N THR A 43 5.16 -6.13 0.23
CA THR A 43 5.97 -6.00 -0.99
C THR A 43 5.56 -7.03 -2.04
N MET A 44 5.69 -6.66 -3.32
CA MET A 44 5.43 -7.58 -4.43
C MET A 44 6.61 -8.51 -4.61
N VAL A 45 6.45 -9.78 -4.31
CA VAL A 45 7.47 -10.81 -4.51
C VAL A 45 7.46 -11.31 -5.97
N THR A 46 6.28 -11.35 -6.56
CA THR A 46 6.11 -11.65 -7.98
C THR A 46 5.11 -10.67 -8.60
N ARG A 47 4.89 -10.75 -9.90
CA ARG A 47 3.85 -9.93 -10.59
C ARG A 47 2.43 -10.13 -10.04
N LYS A 48 2.18 -11.23 -9.31
CA LYS A 48 0.84 -11.64 -8.87
C LYS A 48 0.74 -11.87 -7.36
N LEU A 49 1.85 -11.92 -6.65
CA LEU A 49 1.91 -12.24 -5.24
C LEU A 49 2.55 -11.13 -4.44
N ARG A 50 1.86 -10.69 -3.42
CA ARG A 50 2.33 -9.77 -2.38
C ARG A 50 2.55 -10.53 -1.09
N GLU A 51 3.58 -10.21 -0.36
CA GLU A 51 3.86 -10.75 0.96
C GLU A 51 3.97 -9.62 1.98
N LEU A 52 3.45 -9.87 3.19
CA LEU A 52 3.67 -9.02 4.34
C LEU A 52 4.96 -9.44 5.01
N THR A 53 5.73 -8.46 5.45
CA THR A 53 6.97 -8.74 6.18
C THR A 53 6.67 -9.14 7.62
N ASP A 54 7.39 -10.15 8.09
CA ASP A 54 7.34 -10.64 9.46
C ASP A 54 8.71 -10.39 10.11
N CYS A 55 8.91 -9.17 10.61
CA CYS A 55 10.15 -8.77 11.26
C CYS A 55 9.80 -8.06 12.56
N GLU A 56 10.18 -8.66 13.69
CA GLU A 56 10.05 -8.04 15.00
C GLU A 56 11.23 -7.08 15.24
N SER A 57 10.94 -5.82 15.55
CA SER A 57 11.94 -4.81 15.87
C SER A 57 11.35 -3.74 16.78
N GLU A 58 12.14 -3.30 17.75
CA GLU A 58 11.79 -2.14 18.58
C GLU A 58 11.94 -0.81 17.82
N ASP A 59 12.69 -0.80 16.71
CA ASP A 59 12.85 0.36 15.85
C ASP A 59 11.69 0.41 14.84
N PRO A 60 10.79 1.41 14.90
CA PRO A 60 9.66 1.53 13.99
C PRO A 60 10.04 1.57 12.49
N ALA A 61 11.26 2.03 12.17
CA ALA A 61 11.76 2.07 10.80
C ALA A 61 12.12 0.68 10.25
N ARG A 62 12.26 -0.31 11.12
CA ARG A 62 12.61 -1.71 10.79
C ARG A 62 11.50 -2.69 11.11
N GLN A 63 10.39 -2.19 11.64
CA GLN A 63 9.24 -2.99 12.02
C GLN A 63 8.59 -3.60 10.79
N GLY A 64 8.26 -4.91 10.87
CA GLY A 64 7.53 -5.60 9.82
C GLY A 64 6.05 -5.20 9.77
N ASP A 65 5.42 -5.45 8.63
CA ASP A 65 4.01 -5.13 8.39
C ASP A 65 3.09 -5.82 9.39
N ILE A 66 3.35 -7.09 9.70
CA ILE A 66 2.55 -7.88 10.65
C ILE A 66 2.69 -7.32 12.06
N GLN A 67 3.92 -7.01 12.49
CA GLN A 67 4.17 -6.40 13.79
C GLN A 67 3.46 -5.05 13.93
N ARG A 68 3.53 -4.19 12.91
CA ARG A 68 2.85 -2.89 12.91
C ARG A 68 1.34 -3.03 13.12
N ILE A 69 0.69 -3.99 12.44
CA ILE A 69 -0.74 -4.26 12.65
C ILE A 69 -1.00 -4.74 14.08
N ALA A 70 -0.18 -5.67 14.58
CA ALA A 70 -0.32 -6.22 15.92
C ALA A 70 -0.13 -5.15 17.01
N ASP A 71 0.90 -4.34 16.92
CA ASP A 71 1.19 -3.26 17.87
C ASP A 71 0.09 -2.19 17.88
N THR A 72 -0.48 -1.90 16.72
CA THR A 72 -1.64 -1.01 16.60
C THR A 72 -2.84 -1.58 17.36
N TYR A 73 -3.10 -2.88 17.24
CA TYR A 73 -4.18 -3.53 17.98
C TYR A 73 -3.90 -3.53 19.50
N TRP A 74 -2.69 -3.82 19.92
CA TRP A 74 -2.33 -3.79 21.35
C TRP A 74 -2.39 -2.39 21.94
N ALA A 75 -1.93 -1.38 21.19
CA ALA A 75 -2.07 0.01 21.62
C ALA A 75 -3.55 0.42 21.80
N TYR A 76 -4.44 -0.04 20.90
CA TYR A 76 -5.87 0.14 21.03
C TYR A 76 -6.42 -0.58 22.28
N ALA A 77 -6.09 -1.85 22.48
CA ALA A 77 -6.56 -2.63 23.60
C ALA A 77 -6.14 -2.03 24.95
N GLU A 78 -4.97 -1.40 25.03
CA GLU A 78 -4.45 -0.69 26.20
C GLU A 78 -4.96 0.75 26.34
N GLY A 79 -5.73 1.26 25.38
CA GLY A 79 -6.28 2.61 25.39
C GLY A 79 -5.26 3.72 25.14
N ARG A 80 -4.09 3.39 24.58
CA ARG A 80 -3.00 4.33 24.26
C ARG A 80 -2.82 4.61 22.76
N LEU A 81 -3.72 4.09 21.93
CA LEU A 81 -3.63 4.29 20.48
C LEU A 81 -3.86 5.75 20.11
N GLU A 82 -2.92 6.30 19.37
CA GLU A 82 -3.09 7.54 18.62
C GLU A 82 -3.51 7.19 17.20
N ALA A 83 -4.58 7.86 16.70
CA ALA A 83 -5.05 7.66 15.34
C ALA A 83 -3.98 8.12 14.34
N GLU A 84 -3.65 7.26 13.37
CA GLU A 84 -2.73 7.57 12.27
C GLU A 84 -3.54 7.75 10.98
N GLN A 85 -3.54 8.97 10.45
CA GLN A 85 -4.29 9.30 9.25
C GLN A 85 -3.83 8.44 8.05
N GLY A 86 -4.80 7.78 7.41
CA GLY A 86 -4.53 6.86 6.30
C GLY A 86 -4.11 5.44 6.71
N PHE A 87 -3.98 5.16 8.01
CA PHE A 87 -3.60 3.83 8.49
C PHE A 87 -4.53 3.27 9.56
N CYS A 88 -4.78 3.98 10.67
CA CYS A 88 -5.66 3.47 11.71
C CYS A 88 -6.52 4.57 12.35
N ALA A 89 -7.73 4.18 12.76
CA ALA A 89 -8.65 5.04 13.50
C ALA A 89 -9.56 4.20 14.39
N VAL A 90 -10.04 4.82 15.47
CA VAL A 90 -11.08 4.24 16.34
C VAL A 90 -12.36 5.00 16.08
N ALA A 91 -13.46 4.27 15.85
CA ALA A 91 -14.77 4.87 15.69
C ALA A 91 -15.76 4.33 16.74
N THR A 92 -16.63 5.19 17.21
CA THR A 92 -17.75 4.84 18.11
C THR A 92 -18.88 4.19 17.33
N THR A 93 -19.77 3.49 18.04
CA THR A 93 -20.98 2.92 17.42
C THR A 93 -21.87 3.99 16.79
N GLU A 94 -21.94 5.19 17.37
CA GLU A 94 -22.70 6.32 16.85
C GLU A 94 -22.10 6.85 15.54
N GLU A 95 -20.79 6.97 15.45
CA GLU A 95 -20.09 7.36 14.21
C GLU A 95 -20.28 6.32 13.11
N ILE A 96 -20.25 5.04 13.46
CA ILE A 96 -20.52 3.93 12.53
C ILE A 96 -21.97 4.01 12.04
N ALA A 97 -22.94 4.26 12.93
CA ALA A 97 -24.33 4.40 12.56
C ALA A 97 -24.55 5.61 11.63
N ALA A 98 -23.86 6.73 11.88
CA ALA A 98 -23.90 7.92 11.02
C ALA A 98 -23.35 7.66 9.61
N GLN A 99 -22.56 6.59 9.42
CA GLN A 99 -22.04 6.12 8.14
C GLN A 99 -22.84 4.93 7.56
N ASP A 100 -24.13 4.81 7.92
CA ASP A 100 -25.03 3.73 7.49
C ASP A 100 -24.48 2.32 7.79
N PHE A 101 -23.75 2.17 8.89
CA PHE A 101 -23.08 0.93 9.30
C PHE A 101 -22.12 0.36 8.26
N ILE A 102 -21.55 1.20 7.40
CA ILE A 102 -20.53 0.76 6.45
C ILE A 102 -19.21 0.54 7.21
N LEU A 103 -18.71 -0.70 7.19
CA LEU A 103 -17.55 -1.16 7.97
C LEU A 103 -16.27 -1.26 7.10
N THR A 104 -16.08 -0.31 6.19
CA THR A 104 -14.89 -0.25 5.34
C THR A 104 -13.83 0.63 6.00
N PRO A 105 -12.66 0.09 6.43
CA PRO A 105 -11.64 0.84 7.16
C PRO A 105 -11.23 2.16 6.52
N GLY A 106 -11.05 2.21 5.21
CA GLY A 106 -10.65 3.43 4.49
C GLY A 106 -11.60 4.63 4.66
N ARG A 107 -12.83 4.43 5.13
CA ARG A 107 -13.74 5.55 5.45
C ARG A 107 -13.41 6.24 6.76
N TYR A 108 -12.84 5.50 7.70
CA TYR A 108 -12.59 5.98 9.07
C TYR A 108 -11.18 6.51 9.25
N VAL A 109 -10.20 5.92 8.56
CA VAL A 109 -8.79 6.30 8.68
C VAL A 109 -8.42 7.60 7.94
N GLY A 110 -9.33 8.10 7.08
CA GLY A 110 -9.07 9.29 6.25
C GLY A 110 -8.07 9.02 5.13
N ILE A 111 -7.58 10.09 4.54
CA ILE A 111 -6.57 10.02 3.47
C ILE A 111 -5.22 10.32 4.10
N ALA A 112 -4.23 9.44 3.91
CA ALA A 112 -2.86 9.71 4.33
C ALA A 112 -2.39 11.04 3.75
N ALA A 113 -1.74 11.85 4.58
CA ALA A 113 -1.11 13.07 4.10
C ALA A 113 -0.12 12.68 2.99
N GLN A 114 -0.45 12.99 1.75
CA GLN A 114 0.52 12.89 0.67
C GLN A 114 1.64 13.89 0.99
N ALA A 115 2.88 13.39 1.01
CA ALA A 115 4.01 14.31 0.98
C ALA A 115 3.80 15.24 -0.22
N GLU A 116 3.65 16.53 0.05
CA GLU A 116 3.54 17.51 -1.02
C GLU A 116 4.78 17.35 -1.90
N ASP A 117 4.53 17.09 -3.17
CA ASP A 117 5.59 17.07 -4.19
C ASP A 117 6.13 18.51 -4.28
N SER A 118 7.17 18.75 -3.49
CA SER A 118 7.78 20.08 -3.39
C SER A 118 8.60 20.45 -4.63
N GLU A 119 8.74 19.54 -5.60
CA GLU A 119 9.44 19.82 -6.85
C GLU A 119 8.57 20.74 -7.72
N PRO A 120 9.03 21.95 -8.07
CA PRO A 120 8.28 22.83 -8.96
C PRO A 120 7.94 22.12 -10.27
N PHE A 121 6.69 22.28 -10.75
CA PHE A 121 6.22 21.62 -11.98
C PHE A 121 7.16 21.80 -13.17
N ALA A 122 7.74 23.00 -13.34
CA ALA A 122 8.68 23.28 -14.42
C ALA A 122 9.95 22.42 -14.32
N ALA A 123 10.53 22.29 -13.12
CA ALA A 123 11.72 21.46 -12.90
C ALA A 123 11.43 19.97 -13.12
N LYS A 124 10.28 19.50 -12.65
CA LYS A 124 9.82 18.14 -12.87
C LYS A 124 9.61 17.83 -14.35
N MET A 125 8.99 18.75 -15.09
CA MET A 125 8.80 18.61 -16.54
C MET A 125 10.13 18.61 -17.29
N GLU A 126 11.06 19.47 -16.94
CA GLU A 126 12.40 19.52 -17.57
C GLU A 126 13.15 18.19 -17.33
N ARG A 127 13.17 17.69 -16.10
CA ARG A 127 13.78 16.40 -15.77
C ARG A 127 13.13 15.24 -16.53
N LEU A 128 11.79 15.14 -16.51
CA LEU A 128 11.08 14.04 -17.16
C LEU A 128 11.19 14.08 -18.69
N THR A 129 11.19 15.27 -19.30
CA THR A 129 11.40 15.40 -20.75
C THR A 129 12.83 15.08 -21.14
N GLY A 130 13.82 15.40 -20.29
CA GLY A 130 15.21 14.98 -20.45
C GLY A 130 15.33 13.45 -20.42
N GLU A 131 14.81 12.81 -19.37
CA GLU A 131 14.79 11.34 -19.24
C GLU A 131 14.10 10.66 -20.44
N LEU A 132 12.99 11.22 -20.91
CA LEU A 132 12.27 10.71 -22.07
C LEU A 132 13.09 10.82 -23.36
N SER A 133 13.79 11.93 -23.55
CA SER A 133 14.68 12.14 -24.68
C SER A 133 15.81 11.11 -24.70
N ASP A 134 16.44 10.85 -23.55
CA ASP A 134 17.49 9.85 -23.41
C ASP A 134 16.97 8.43 -23.70
N LEU A 135 15.75 8.12 -23.24
CA LEU A 135 15.11 6.83 -23.52
C LEU A 135 14.81 6.66 -25.02
N PHE A 136 14.39 7.71 -25.71
CA PHE A 136 14.20 7.66 -27.15
C PHE A 136 15.51 7.48 -27.90
N ALA A 137 16.58 8.19 -27.53
CA ALA A 137 17.90 7.98 -28.11
C ALA A 137 18.37 6.53 -27.96
N ARG A 138 18.26 6.00 -26.73
CA ARG A 138 18.59 4.59 -26.44
C ARG A 138 17.72 3.59 -27.22
N SER A 139 16.44 3.90 -27.44
CA SER A 139 15.54 3.06 -28.23
C SER A 139 15.99 3.01 -29.71
N HIS A 140 16.38 4.14 -30.29
CA HIS A 140 16.91 4.19 -31.65
C HIS A 140 18.22 3.42 -31.81
N ASP A 141 19.12 3.51 -30.84
CA ASP A 141 20.38 2.76 -30.84
C ASP A 141 20.12 1.24 -30.80
N LEU A 142 19.20 0.81 -29.94
CA LEU A 142 18.78 -0.59 -29.83
C LEU A 142 18.09 -1.08 -31.12
N GLU A 143 17.27 -0.26 -31.73
CA GLU A 143 16.64 -0.58 -33.03
C GLU A 143 17.68 -0.77 -34.12
N ALA A 144 18.68 0.12 -34.20
CA ALA A 144 19.78 0.01 -35.15
C ALA A 144 20.61 -1.26 -34.91
N GLU A 145 20.85 -1.62 -33.65
CA GLU A 145 21.56 -2.85 -33.29
C GLU A 145 20.76 -4.09 -33.74
N ILE A 146 19.46 -4.14 -33.43
CA ILE A 146 18.57 -5.25 -33.85
C ILE A 146 18.58 -5.40 -35.37
N ARG A 147 18.45 -4.29 -36.11
CA ARG A 147 18.51 -4.31 -37.58
C ARG A 147 19.80 -4.91 -38.09
N ARG A 148 20.93 -4.49 -37.54
CA ARG A 148 22.27 -4.97 -37.90
C ARG A 148 22.41 -6.48 -37.60
N GLN A 149 21.94 -6.92 -36.45
CA GLN A 149 21.98 -8.34 -36.08
C GLN A 149 21.11 -9.20 -36.99
N LEU A 150 19.90 -8.74 -37.33
CA LEU A 150 19.02 -9.45 -38.26
C LEU A 150 19.62 -9.53 -39.67
N GLU A 151 20.22 -8.43 -40.16
CA GLU A 151 20.90 -8.45 -41.47
C GLU A 151 22.08 -9.44 -41.50
N SER A 152 22.84 -9.58 -40.40
CA SER A 152 23.94 -10.50 -40.32
C SER A 152 23.53 -11.96 -40.46
N ILE A 153 22.28 -12.31 -40.13
CA ILE A 153 21.70 -13.66 -40.27
C ILE A 153 20.77 -13.80 -41.48
N GLY A 154 20.76 -12.76 -42.38
CA GLY A 154 20.04 -12.81 -43.67
C GLY A 154 18.58 -12.38 -43.60
N TYR A 155 18.10 -11.77 -42.50
CA TYR A 155 16.76 -11.26 -42.38
C TYR A 155 16.74 -9.74 -42.44
N LYS A 156 15.79 -9.15 -43.20
CA LYS A 156 15.56 -7.71 -43.22
C LYS A 156 14.26 -7.37 -42.50
N MET A 157 14.32 -6.44 -41.56
CA MET A 157 13.15 -5.84 -40.93
C MET A 157 12.51 -4.85 -41.93
N LYS A 158 11.20 -4.98 -42.16
CA LYS A 158 10.43 -4.05 -43.01
C LYS A 158 10.09 -2.77 -42.26
#